data_fb72820b25e032d39dccdc1e9ca1172b
#
_entry.id   fb72820b25e032d39dccdc1e9ca1172b
#
_cell.length_a   1.000
_cell.length_b   1.000
_cell.length_c   1.000
_cell.angle_alpha   90.00
_cell.angle_beta   90.00
_cell.angle_gamma   90.00
#
_symmetry.space_group_name_H-M   'P 1'
#
loop_
_entity.id
_entity.type
_entity.pdbx_description
1 polymer ?
#
loop_
_entity_poly.entity_id
_entity_poly.type
_entity_poly.pdbx_seq_one_letter_code
_entity_poly.pdbx_strand_id
1 'polypeptide(L)'
;MNVMVRAVWWSGMRELGNLVIALFRSMWSGLHRLALVLVPRAAASAVRQQHASGTDPRIAHGIDCACYFSTNFYVRSPVEGHFTFVNEDIFSREYASLLEELTEPDHKALVANLETEAERRRSQAPIAAQRKARIVAEYTPLHPQLWTLEEAWLHPEFIRLVQGARRADGMWRPPPAIAQGVYVLPVFSTRFCELLCEELDAFGRSGLPCGRPNSMNRLGTLLDELGLSPGLIDPLVRDYLRPLAAALPPLAAVGGSGLDHHKSFVVAYRMGEDEDLAQHFDNAEITLNTNLGIAGFEGGELVFHGHKDRASSQPVAFHEWSEKGNPKVGHGVLHLGAQVHAALPITCGERRNLVVWMRSTMHRQRAGCPMCGRSDALLPSPCARIGLPSAGEG
;
A
#
# COMPACT_ATOMS: atom_id res chain seq x y z
N MET A 1 46.08 -23.35 -52.52
CA MET A 1 46.65 -22.68 -51.35
C MET A 1 45.71 -21.52 -51.00
N ASN A 2 44.76 -21.66 -50.07
CA ASN A 2 44.01 -20.51 -49.52
C ASN A 2 42.64 -20.85 -48.83
N VAL A 3 42.36 -22.10 -48.50
CA VAL A 3 41.17 -22.42 -47.72
C VAL A 3 41.54 -22.85 -46.29
N MET A 4 42.70 -23.44 -46.07
CA MET A 4 43.14 -23.88 -44.74
C MET A 4 43.65 -22.75 -43.83
N VAL A 5 44.19 -21.67 -44.38
CA VAL A 5 44.75 -20.55 -43.58
C VAL A 5 43.65 -19.67 -43.01
N ARG A 6 42.46 -19.60 -43.64
CA ARG A 6 41.33 -18.81 -43.11
C ARG A 6 40.61 -19.49 -41.94
N ALA A 7 40.61 -20.79 -41.86
CA ALA A 7 39.92 -21.52 -40.75
C ALA A 7 40.67 -21.40 -39.41
N VAL A 8 42.01 -21.34 -39.44
CA VAL A 8 42.85 -21.24 -38.23
C VAL A 8 42.78 -19.83 -37.62
N TRP A 9 42.65 -18.79 -38.44
CA TRP A 9 42.51 -17.41 -37.96
C TRP A 9 41.14 -17.14 -37.31
N TRP A 10 40.08 -17.78 -37.77
CA TRP A 10 38.75 -17.61 -37.22
C TRP A 10 38.53 -18.36 -35.89
N SER A 11 39.20 -19.51 -35.69
CA SER A 11 39.13 -20.25 -34.42
C SER A 11 39.93 -19.51 -33.32
N GLY A 12 41.09 -18.97 -33.61
CA GLY A 12 41.90 -18.21 -32.66
C GLY A 12 41.22 -16.90 -32.17
N MET A 13 40.52 -16.21 -33.07
CA MET A 13 39.77 -15.00 -32.69
C MET A 13 38.55 -15.30 -31.85
N ARG A 14 37.88 -16.45 -32.01
CA ARG A 14 36.75 -16.86 -31.14
C ARG A 14 37.22 -17.24 -29.75
N GLU A 15 38.36 -17.92 -29.62
CA GLU A 15 38.92 -18.26 -28.31
C GLU A 15 39.41 -17.04 -27.54
N LEU A 16 40.05 -16.08 -28.20
CA LEU A 16 40.44 -14.80 -27.60
C LEU A 16 39.22 -13.97 -27.20
N GLY A 17 38.16 -13.93 -28.00
CA GLY A 17 36.91 -13.26 -27.68
C GLY A 17 36.24 -13.87 -26.44
N ASN A 18 36.19 -15.20 -26.33
CA ASN A 18 35.61 -15.89 -25.17
C ASN A 18 36.47 -15.71 -23.90
N LEU A 19 37.82 -15.64 -24.03
CA LEU A 19 38.70 -15.38 -22.89
C LEU A 19 38.55 -13.95 -22.37
N VAL A 20 38.39 -12.96 -23.24
CA VAL A 20 38.17 -11.56 -22.88
C VAL A 20 36.81 -11.40 -22.21
N ILE A 21 35.72 -12.05 -22.70
CA ILE A 21 34.42 -12.05 -22.10
C ILE A 21 34.43 -12.74 -20.73
N ALA A 22 35.15 -13.85 -20.57
CA ALA A 22 35.32 -14.55 -19.31
C ALA A 22 36.06 -13.71 -18.26
N LEU A 23 37.14 -13.01 -18.69
CA LEU A 23 37.88 -12.08 -17.84
C LEU A 23 37.04 -10.87 -17.41
N PHE A 24 36.28 -10.28 -18.34
CA PHE A 24 35.33 -9.20 -17.99
C PHE A 24 34.23 -9.65 -17.03
N ARG A 25 33.67 -10.86 -17.21
CA ARG A 25 32.70 -11.43 -16.28
C ARG A 25 33.30 -11.70 -14.90
N SER A 26 34.53 -12.19 -14.83
CA SER A 26 35.25 -12.45 -13.59
C SER A 26 35.63 -11.15 -12.87
N MET A 27 36.08 -10.13 -13.58
CA MET A 27 36.38 -8.80 -13.02
C MET A 27 35.12 -8.09 -12.57
N TRP A 28 34.00 -8.20 -13.34
CA TRP A 28 32.71 -7.60 -12.97
C TRP A 28 32.11 -8.26 -11.72
N SER A 29 32.20 -9.59 -11.60
CA SER A 29 31.76 -10.31 -10.40
C SER A 29 32.63 -10.02 -9.17
N GLY A 30 33.92 -9.81 -9.36
CA GLY A 30 34.86 -9.41 -8.31
C GLY A 30 34.61 -7.97 -7.80
N LEU A 31 34.41 -7.03 -8.72
CA LEU A 31 34.07 -5.65 -8.39
C LEU A 31 32.70 -5.53 -7.73
N HIS A 32 31.72 -6.34 -8.14
CA HIS A 32 30.39 -6.36 -7.50
C HIS A 32 30.47 -6.91 -6.07
N ARG A 33 31.32 -7.91 -5.80
CA ARG A 33 31.54 -8.44 -4.44
C ARG A 33 32.31 -7.45 -3.55
N LEU A 34 33.24 -6.67 -4.09
CA LEU A 34 33.96 -5.63 -3.35
C LEU A 34 33.08 -4.41 -3.06
N ALA A 35 32.17 -4.03 -3.98
CA ALA A 35 31.23 -2.94 -3.75
C ALA A 35 30.18 -3.28 -2.67
N LEU A 36 29.80 -4.55 -2.52
CA LEU A 36 28.89 -5.04 -1.48
C LEU A 36 29.52 -5.06 -0.09
N VAL A 37 30.87 -5.10 0.01
CA VAL A 37 31.57 -5.12 1.31
C VAL A 37 31.82 -3.73 1.89
N LEU A 38 31.71 -2.66 1.06
CA LEU A 38 32.05 -1.28 1.47
C LEU A 38 30.85 -0.34 1.66
N VAL A 39 29.59 -0.83 1.58
CA VAL A 39 28.44 -0.03 2.06
C VAL A 39 28.49 -0.03 3.58
N PRO A 40 28.72 1.12 4.23
CA PRO A 40 28.86 1.15 5.68
C PRO A 40 27.54 0.66 6.33
N ARG A 41 27.62 -0.35 7.18
CA ARG A 41 26.54 -0.73 8.13
C ARG A 41 25.96 0.49 8.87
N ALA A 42 26.69 1.61 8.90
CA ALA A 42 26.30 2.88 9.48
C ALA A 42 25.07 3.54 8.80
N ALA A 43 24.87 3.42 7.49
CA ALA A 43 23.71 4.04 6.82
C ALA A 43 22.41 3.32 7.16
N ALA A 44 22.43 1.97 7.20
CA ALA A 44 21.26 1.21 7.64
C ALA A 44 20.98 1.39 9.15
N SER A 45 22.03 1.61 9.94
CA SER A 45 21.93 1.92 11.37
C SER A 45 21.44 3.35 11.65
N ALA A 46 21.83 4.33 10.84
CA ALA A 46 21.37 5.72 10.99
C ALA A 46 19.86 5.87 10.67
N VAL A 47 19.38 5.17 9.64
CA VAL A 47 17.92 5.09 9.37
C VAL A 47 17.20 4.38 10.52
N ARG A 48 17.84 3.39 11.17
CA ARG A 48 17.28 2.68 12.33
C ARG A 48 17.21 3.53 13.60
N GLN A 49 18.15 4.46 13.82
CA GLN A 49 18.19 5.29 15.05
C GLN A 49 17.24 6.47 15.03
N GLN A 50 16.81 6.96 13.86
CA GLN A 50 15.80 8.03 13.78
C GLN A 50 14.37 7.56 14.17
N HIS A 51 14.13 6.25 14.27
CA HIS A 51 12.85 5.71 14.74
C HIS A 51 12.68 5.68 16.27
N ALA A 52 13.73 5.91 17.03
CA ALA A 52 13.66 5.84 18.50
C ALA A 52 13.36 7.20 19.16
N SER A 53 13.25 8.29 18.39
CA SER A 53 12.99 9.63 18.93
C SER A 53 11.56 10.08 18.62
N GLY A 54 10.66 9.89 19.59
CA GLY A 54 9.51 10.76 19.81
C GLY A 54 8.58 10.99 18.62
N THR A 55 7.92 9.95 18.11
CA THR A 55 6.73 10.16 17.28
C THR A 55 5.68 10.88 18.13
N ASP A 56 5.22 12.06 17.66
CA ASP A 56 4.08 12.76 18.25
C ASP A 56 2.95 11.76 18.52
N PRO A 57 2.45 11.65 19.76
CA PRO A 57 1.38 10.71 20.11
C PRO A 57 0.13 10.81 19.21
N ARG A 58 -0.06 12.00 18.61
CA ARG A 58 -1.13 12.24 17.62
C ARG A 58 -0.92 11.54 16.30
N ILE A 59 0.34 11.32 15.88
CA ILE A 59 0.71 10.59 14.67
C ILE A 59 0.52 9.09 14.91
N ALA A 60 0.94 8.57 16.05
CA ALA A 60 0.74 7.18 16.45
C ALA A 60 -0.76 6.82 16.49
N HIS A 61 -1.61 7.69 17.01
CA HIS A 61 -3.06 7.48 17.06
C HIS A 61 -3.70 7.36 15.67
N GLY A 62 -3.18 8.06 14.68
CA GLY A 62 -3.71 8.00 13.32
C GLY A 62 -3.35 6.71 12.57
N ILE A 63 -2.17 6.13 12.84
CA ILE A 63 -1.69 4.89 12.23
C ILE A 63 -2.37 3.67 12.84
N ASP A 64 -2.58 3.70 14.16
CA ASP A 64 -3.15 2.62 14.95
C ASP A 64 -4.60 2.91 15.36
N CYS A 65 -5.39 3.60 14.52
CA CYS A 65 -6.79 3.86 14.83
C CYS A 65 -7.50 2.56 15.20
N ALA A 66 -7.77 2.38 16.49
CA ALA A 66 -8.37 1.17 17.04
C ALA A 66 -9.79 0.92 16.49
N CYS A 67 -10.47 1.94 15.95
CA CYS A 67 -11.71 1.75 15.22
C CYS A 67 -11.53 0.93 13.95
N TYR A 68 -10.38 1.03 13.27
CA TYR A 68 -10.05 0.16 12.15
C TYR A 68 -9.87 -1.30 12.58
N PHE A 69 -9.22 -1.52 13.72
CA PHE A 69 -8.94 -2.88 14.20
C PHE A 69 -10.10 -3.49 15.02
N SER A 70 -10.95 -2.67 15.62
CA SER A 70 -11.92 -3.14 16.61
C SER A 70 -13.38 -2.90 16.26
N THR A 71 -13.70 -2.07 15.28
CA THR A 71 -15.10 -1.68 15.04
C THR A 71 -15.58 -1.82 13.60
N ASN A 72 -14.70 -1.98 12.62
CA ASN A 72 -15.11 -2.19 11.23
C ASN A 72 -14.63 -3.55 10.73
N PHE A 73 -15.58 -4.39 10.36
CA PHE A 73 -15.34 -5.79 10.01
C PHE A 73 -15.92 -6.10 8.64
N TYR A 74 -15.14 -6.77 7.81
CA TYR A 74 -15.66 -7.41 6.62
C TYR A 74 -15.96 -8.87 6.93
N VAL A 75 -17.19 -9.28 6.67
CA VAL A 75 -17.68 -10.65 6.85
C VAL A 75 -18.11 -11.19 5.49
N ARG A 76 -17.74 -12.44 5.17
CA ARG A 76 -18.12 -13.11 3.91
C ARG A 76 -19.37 -13.99 4.08
N SER A 77 -19.61 -14.54 5.28
CA SER A 77 -20.70 -15.47 5.56
C SER A 77 -21.13 -15.32 7.02
N PRO A 78 -22.41 -15.44 7.37
CA PRO A 78 -23.57 -15.77 6.52
C PRO A 78 -24.04 -14.66 5.58
N VAL A 79 -23.64 -13.40 5.87
CA VAL A 79 -23.95 -12.22 5.05
C VAL A 79 -22.67 -11.52 4.68
N GLU A 80 -22.46 -11.30 3.39
CA GLU A 80 -21.29 -10.56 2.91
C GLU A 80 -21.49 -9.06 3.08
N GLY A 81 -20.56 -8.40 3.77
CA GLY A 81 -20.61 -6.95 3.96
C GLY A 81 -19.61 -6.41 4.97
N HIS A 82 -19.63 -5.08 5.08
CA HIS A 82 -18.90 -4.34 6.11
C HIS A 82 -19.83 -4.00 7.26
N PHE A 83 -19.43 -4.35 8.47
CA PHE A 83 -20.20 -4.13 9.68
C PHE A 83 -19.38 -3.34 10.70
N THR A 84 -20.03 -2.40 11.38
CA THR A 84 -19.47 -1.77 12.57
C THR A 84 -19.90 -2.59 13.79
N PHE A 85 -18.92 -3.11 14.54
CA PHE A 85 -19.18 -3.93 15.73
C PHE A 85 -18.36 -3.43 16.93
N VAL A 86 -19.04 -3.09 18.00
CA VAL A 86 -18.45 -2.72 19.29
C VAL A 86 -18.74 -3.80 20.33
N ASN A 87 -19.99 -4.19 20.42
CA ASN A 87 -20.51 -5.31 21.19
C ASN A 87 -21.87 -5.72 20.60
N GLU A 88 -22.41 -6.86 21.04
CA GLU A 88 -23.67 -7.42 20.56
C GLU A 88 -24.84 -6.48 20.76
N ASP A 89 -24.97 -5.82 21.93
CA ASP A 89 -26.08 -4.93 22.22
C ASP A 89 -26.17 -3.74 21.28
N ILE A 90 -25.02 -3.12 20.97
CA ILE A 90 -24.96 -2.00 20.04
C ILE A 90 -25.24 -2.50 18.62
N PHE A 91 -24.63 -3.62 18.24
CA PHE A 91 -24.77 -4.22 16.92
C PHE A 91 -26.23 -4.59 16.63
N SER A 92 -26.91 -5.29 17.56
CA SER A 92 -28.28 -5.72 17.41
C SER A 92 -29.22 -4.53 17.25
N ARG A 93 -28.95 -3.42 17.93
CA ARG A 93 -29.74 -2.20 17.80
C ARG A 93 -29.50 -1.47 16.49
N GLU A 94 -28.23 -1.36 16.05
CA GLU A 94 -27.86 -0.63 14.83
C GLU A 94 -28.24 -1.39 13.55
N TYR A 95 -28.26 -2.71 13.60
CA TYR A 95 -28.54 -3.60 12.46
C TYR A 95 -29.85 -4.39 12.63
N ALA A 96 -30.81 -3.91 13.47
CA ALA A 96 -32.05 -4.61 13.76
C ALA A 96 -32.80 -5.10 12.51
N SER A 97 -32.98 -4.23 11.52
CA SER A 97 -33.67 -4.58 10.27
C SER A 97 -32.97 -5.71 9.48
N LEU A 98 -31.64 -5.73 9.46
CA LEU A 98 -30.88 -6.81 8.82
C LEU A 98 -31.06 -8.12 9.60
N LEU A 99 -30.98 -8.05 10.92
CA LEU A 99 -31.06 -9.22 11.78
C LEU A 99 -32.45 -9.87 11.76
N GLU A 100 -33.50 -9.08 11.54
CA GLU A 100 -34.88 -9.56 11.33
C GLU A 100 -35.04 -10.37 10.04
N GLU A 101 -34.22 -10.11 9.03
CA GLU A 101 -34.22 -10.84 7.75
C GLU A 101 -33.42 -12.15 7.82
N LEU A 102 -32.59 -12.34 8.85
CA LEU A 102 -31.75 -13.53 9.00
C LEU A 102 -32.46 -14.66 9.74
N THR A 103 -32.07 -15.89 9.44
CA THR A 103 -32.43 -17.03 10.30
C THR A 103 -31.71 -16.92 11.65
N GLU A 104 -32.27 -17.48 12.71
CA GLU A 104 -31.64 -17.49 14.04
C GLU A 104 -30.23 -18.09 14.04
N PRO A 105 -29.93 -19.20 13.29
CA PRO A 105 -28.58 -19.70 13.16
C PRO A 105 -27.62 -18.72 12.46
N ASP A 106 -28.07 -18.02 11.42
CA ASP A 106 -27.23 -17.05 10.67
C ASP A 106 -26.96 -15.82 11.51
N HIS A 107 -27.94 -15.31 12.25
CA HIS A 107 -27.75 -14.20 13.19
C HIS A 107 -26.67 -14.56 14.23
N LYS A 108 -26.78 -15.72 14.89
CA LYS A 108 -25.77 -16.18 15.85
C LYS A 108 -24.40 -16.35 15.23
N ALA A 109 -24.33 -16.91 14.02
CA ALA A 109 -23.07 -17.07 13.32
C ALA A 109 -22.42 -15.73 12.95
N LEU A 110 -23.21 -14.74 12.52
CA LEU A 110 -22.72 -13.40 12.22
C LEU A 110 -22.11 -12.73 13.46
N VAL A 111 -22.85 -12.72 14.59
CA VAL A 111 -22.37 -12.14 15.85
C VAL A 111 -21.11 -12.84 16.34
N ALA A 112 -21.09 -14.18 16.37
CA ALA A 112 -19.92 -14.95 16.79
C ALA A 112 -18.67 -14.69 15.91
N ASN A 113 -18.86 -14.52 14.59
CA ASN A 113 -17.79 -14.16 13.69
C ASN A 113 -17.21 -12.77 13.99
N LEU A 114 -18.09 -11.80 14.27
CA LEU A 114 -17.70 -10.44 14.63
C LEU A 114 -16.96 -10.39 15.98
N GLU A 115 -17.45 -11.11 16.99
CA GLU A 115 -16.79 -11.22 18.30
C GLU A 115 -15.42 -11.87 18.22
N THR A 116 -15.33 -12.99 17.50
CA THR A 116 -14.07 -13.72 17.29
C THR A 116 -13.05 -12.83 16.60
N GLU A 117 -13.45 -12.12 15.55
CA GLU A 117 -12.56 -11.23 14.81
C GLU A 117 -12.19 -10.00 15.65
N ALA A 118 -13.09 -9.45 16.47
CA ALA A 118 -12.79 -8.35 17.37
C ALA A 118 -11.75 -8.75 18.40
N GLU A 119 -11.87 -9.93 19.02
CA GLU A 119 -10.89 -10.44 19.96
C GLU A 119 -9.54 -10.74 19.28
N ARG A 120 -9.58 -11.38 18.11
CA ARG A 120 -8.37 -11.61 17.30
C ARG A 120 -7.62 -10.30 17.02
N ARG A 121 -8.31 -9.20 16.67
CA ARG A 121 -7.67 -7.92 16.40
C ARG A 121 -7.10 -7.28 17.67
N ARG A 122 -7.81 -7.33 18.78
CA ARG A 122 -7.34 -6.82 20.07
C ARG A 122 -6.03 -7.50 20.50
N SER A 123 -5.95 -8.82 20.31
CA SER A 123 -4.74 -9.59 20.65
C SER A 123 -3.56 -9.36 19.68
N GLN A 124 -3.80 -8.79 18.50
CA GLN A 124 -2.75 -8.63 17.48
C GLN A 124 -1.87 -7.40 17.64
N ALA A 125 -2.30 -6.35 18.33
CA ALA A 125 -1.48 -5.14 18.48
C ALA A 125 -0.09 -5.41 19.07
N PRO A 126 0.05 -6.12 20.20
CA PRO A 126 1.37 -6.48 20.72
C PRO A 126 2.15 -7.43 19.80
N ILE A 127 1.46 -8.35 19.12
CA ILE A 127 2.07 -9.27 18.15
C ILE A 127 2.63 -8.49 16.95
N ALA A 128 1.89 -7.51 16.44
CA ALA A 128 2.33 -6.66 15.34
C ALA A 128 3.55 -5.82 15.73
N ALA A 129 3.59 -5.27 16.94
CA ALA A 129 4.74 -4.54 17.44
C ALA A 129 5.99 -5.43 17.57
N GLN A 130 5.84 -6.63 18.12
CA GLN A 130 6.93 -7.61 18.21
C GLN A 130 7.42 -8.03 16.82
N ARG A 131 6.51 -8.29 15.89
CA ARG A 131 6.84 -8.64 14.50
C ARG A 131 7.65 -7.53 13.83
N LYS A 132 7.19 -6.28 13.91
CA LYS A 132 7.91 -5.11 13.37
C LYS A 132 9.30 -5.00 13.98
N ALA A 133 9.42 -5.07 15.29
CA ALA A 133 10.71 -5.01 15.99
C ALA A 133 11.67 -6.11 15.50
N ARG A 134 11.17 -7.33 15.31
CA ARG A 134 11.95 -8.45 14.80
C ARG A 134 12.39 -8.22 13.35
N ILE A 135 11.49 -7.80 12.47
CA ILE A 135 11.81 -7.51 11.06
C ILE A 135 12.90 -6.42 10.98
N VAL A 136 12.72 -5.31 11.71
CA VAL A 136 13.71 -4.22 11.72
C VAL A 136 15.08 -4.66 12.24
N ALA A 137 15.11 -5.59 13.18
CA ALA A 137 16.36 -6.09 13.76
C ALA A 137 17.09 -7.12 12.89
N GLU A 138 16.35 -8.00 12.21
CA GLU A 138 16.90 -9.20 11.56
C GLU A 138 16.94 -9.09 10.03
N TYR A 139 16.05 -8.29 9.41
CA TYR A 139 16.02 -8.16 7.95
C TYR A 139 17.17 -7.31 7.41
N THR A 140 17.88 -7.86 6.43
CA THR A 140 18.90 -7.12 5.68
C THR A 140 18.35 -6.83 4.28
N PRO A 141 18.14 -5.55 3.93
CA PRO A 141 17.63 -5.17 2.61
C PRO A 141 18.50 -5.68 1.45
N LEU A 142 17.84 -6.17 0.40
CA LEU A 142 18.46 -6.50 -0.89
C LEU A 142 18.85 -5.21 -1.62
N HIS A 143 17.95 -4.22 -1.62
CA HIS A 143 18.08 -2.93 -2.30
C HIS A 143 17.96 -1.76 -1.30
N PRO A 144 19.00 -1.50 -0.46
CA PRO A 144 18.93 -0.51 0.61
C PRO A 144 18.64 0.92 0.12
N GLN A 145 18.89 1.24 -1.16
CA GLN A 145 18.55 2.51 -1.78
C GLN A 145 17.04 2.80 -1.80
N LEU A 146 16.18 1.78 -1.73
CA LEU A 146 14.72 1.96 -1.67
C LEU A 146 14.24 2.60 -0.35
N TRP A 147 15.10 2.62 0.69
CA TRP A 147 14.75 3.27 1.96
C TRP A 147 14.87 4.79 1.93
N THR A 148 15.18 5.36 0.77
CA THR A 148 15.24 6.81 0.55
C THR A 148 14.50 7.15 -0.74
N LEU A 149 13.58 8.11 -0.69
CA LEU A 149 12.90 8.60 -1.88
C LEU A 149 13.86 9.44 -2.71
N GLU A 150 14.09 9.03 -3.95
CA GLU A 150 14.85 9.78 -4.95
C GLU A 150 13.92 10.14 -6.11
N GLU A 151 14.16 11.29 -6.76
CA GLU A 151 13.36 11.67 -7.95
C GLU A 151 13.44 10.63 -9.07
N ALA A 152 14.53 9.87 -9.18
CA ALA A 152 14.71 8.79 -10.13
C ALA A 152 13.70 7.63 -9.92
N TRP A 153 13.11 7.51 -8.75
CA TRP A 153 12.05 6.54 -8.45
C TRP A 153 10.68 6.97 -8.99
N LEU A 154 10.52 8.27 -9.27
CA LEU A 154 9.25 8.84 -9.71
C LEU A 154 9.21 8.96 -11.23
N HIS A 155 8.00 8.84 -11.79
CA HIS A 155 7.79 9.09 -13.21
C HIS A 155 7.96 10.59 -13.52
N PRO A 156 8.68 10.99 -14.58
CA PRO A 156 8.93 12.41 -14.88
C PRO A 156 7.65 13.23 -15.05
N GLU A 157 6.59 12.63 -15.57
CA GLU A 157 5.29 13.30 -15.71
C GLU A 157 4.63 13.55 -14.36
N PHE A 158 4.75 12.62 -13.41
CA PHE A 158 4.26 12.83 -12.04
C PHE A 158 4.94 14.01 -11.37
N ILE A 159 6.27 14.11 -11.50
CA ILE A 159 7.03 15.24 -10.99
C ILE A 159 6.52 16.56 -11.59
N ARG A 160 6.31 16.59 -12.94
CA ARG A 160 5.76 17.78 -13.61
C ARG A 160 4.36 18.14 -13.13
N LEU A 161 3.48 17.16 -12.94
CA LEU A 161 2.13 17.36 -12.40
C LEU A 161 2.17 18.02 -11.02
N VAL A 162 3.01 17.50 -10.11
CA VAL A 162 3.15 18.04 -8.76
C VAL A 162 3.78 19.44 -8.76
N GLN A 163 4.79 19.68 -9.59
CA GLN A 163 5.39 21.01 -9.75
C GLN A 163 4.39 22.01 -10.29
N GLY A 164 3.54 21.63 -11.24
CA GLY A 164 2.46 22.47 -11.76
C GLY A 164 1.41 22.79 -10.69
N ALA A 165 0.98 21.78 -9.93
CA ALA A 165 0.04 21.94 -8.81
C ALA A 165 0.53 22.92 -7.76
N ARG A 166 1.85 22.93 -7.46
CA ARG A 166 2.47 23.86 -6.50
C ARG A 166 2.50 25.31 -6.99
N ARG A 167 2.67 25.54 -8.30
CA ARG A 167 2.77 26.90 -8.85
C ARG A 167 1.46 27.65 -8.82
N ALA A 168 0.33 26.96 -8.89
CA ALA A 168 -1.01 27.55 -8.91
C ALA A 168 -1.18 28.70 -9.93
N ASP A 169 -0.47 28.62 -11.07
CA ASP A 169 -0.35 29.70 -12.08
C ASP A 169 -1.54 29.77 -13.05
N GLY A 170 -2.61 29.05 -12.78
CA GLY A 170 -3.81 28.98 -13.64
C GLY A 170 -3.59 28.21 -14.95
N MET A 171 -2.37 27.85 -15.29
CA MET A 171 -2.02 27.07 -16.49
C MET A 171 -1.95 25.55 -16.20
N TRP A 172 -1.94 25.18 -14.93
CA TRP A 172 -1.90 23.80 -14.54
C TRP A 172 -3.13 23.02 -15.01
N ARG A 173 -2.88 21.86 -15.57
CA ARG A 173 -3.94 20.94 -15.95
C ARG A 173 -3.92 19.75 -14.99
N PRO A 174 -5.07 19.45 -14.38
CA PRO A 174 -5.19 18.28 -13.51
C PRO A 174 -4.98 16.99 -14.30
N PRO A 175 -4.57 15.90 -13.63
CA PRO A 175 -4.52 14.59 -14.25
C PRO A 175 -5.91 14.14 -14.71
N PRO A 176 -6.01 13.20 -15.66
CA PRO A 176 -7.29 12.68 -16.12
C PRO A 176 -8.13 12.12 -14.98
N ALA A 177 -9.39 12.53 -14.92
CA ALA A 177 -10.37 11.98 -13.99
C ALA A 177 -11.25 10.97 -14.73
N ILE A 178 -11.35 9.73 -14.22
CA ILE A 178 -12.24 8.70 -14.76
C ILE A 178 -13.61 8.70 -14.08
N ALA A 179 -13.67 9.24 -12.85
CA ALA A 179 -14.88 9.52 -12.10
C ALA A 179 -14.64 10.70 -11.15
N GLN A 180 -15.69 11.20 -10.51
CA GLN A 180 -15.54 12.29 -9.53
C GLN A 180 -14.61 11.88 -8.38
N GLY A 181 -13.47 12.58 -8.25
CA GLY A 181 -12.47 12.30 -7.21
C GLY A 181 -11.67 11.02 -7.45
N VAL A 182 -11.56 10.57 -8.71
CA VAL A 182 -10.76 9.40 -9.11
C VAL A 182 -9.88 9.80 -10.29
N TYR A 183 -8.57 9.83 -10.09
CA TYR A 183 -7.57 10.34 -11.03
C TYR A 183 -6.53 9.30 -11.37
N VAL A 184 -6.14 9.24 -12.64
CA VAL A 184 -5.09 8.32 -13.13
C VAL A 184 -3.76 9.05 -13.22
N LEU A 185 -2.71 8.46 -12.71
CA LEU A 185 -1.37 9.04 -12.58
C LEU A 185 -0.27 8.04 -12.99
N PRO A 186 0.75 8.46 -13.74
CA PRO A 186 2.02 7.74 -13.80
C PRO A 186 2.85 8.13 -12.57
N VAL A 187 2.97 7.27 -11.56
CA VAL A 187 3.57 7.63 -10.25
C VAL A 187 5.05 7.27 -10.18
N PHE A 188 5.36 6.00 -10.45
CA PHE A 188 6.73 5.49 -10.28
C PHE A 188 7.39 5.14 -11.61
N SER A 189 8.72 5.18 -11.63
CA SER A 189 9.50 4.65 -12.73
C SER A 189 9.43 3.11 -12.74
N THR A 190 9.55 2.51 -13.92
CA THR A 190 9.59 1.04 -14.06
C THR A 190 10.71 0.45 -13.21
N ARG A 191 11.88 1.12 -13.18
CA ARG A 191 13.02 0.65 -12.40
C ARG A 191 12.76 0.57 -10.90
N PHE A 192 12.04 1.55 -10.35
CA PHE A 192 11.62 1.50 -8.95
C PHE A 192 10.72 0.30 -8.68
N CYS A 193 9.73 0.07 -9.55
CA CYS A 193 8.79 -1.04 -9.40
C CYS A 193 9.50 -2.40 -9.46
N GLU A 194 10.46 -2.57 -10.37
CA GLU A 194 11.28 -3.78 -10.46
C GLU A 194 12.05 -4.03 -9.17
N LEU A 195 12.79 -3.03 -8.69
CA LEU A 195 13.58 -3.14 -7.47
C LEU A 195 12.70 -3.42 -6.24
N LEU A 196 11.55 -2.76 -6.15
CA LEU A 196 10.63 -3.00 -5.04
C LEU A 196 10.06 -4.42 -5.08
N CYS A 197 9.71 -4.94 -6.26
CA CYS A 197 9.25 -6.32 -6.39
C CYS A 197 10.35 -7.33 -6.00
N GLU A 198 11.60 -7.11 -6.45
CA GLU A 198 12.75 -7.93 -6.05
C GLU A 198 12.97 -7.91 -4.52
N GLU A 199 12.84 -6.72 -3.90
CA GLU A 199 12.96 -6.55 -2.44
C GLU A 199 11.87 -7.31 -1.69
N LEU A 200 10.62 -7.19 -2.15
CA LEU A 200 9.49 -7.92 -1.54
C LEU A 200 9.64 -9.42 -1.67
N ASP A 201 10.16 -9.91 -2.80
CA ASP A 201 10.48 -11.33 -2.98
C ASP A 201 11.62 -11.79 -2.07
N ALA A 202 12.65 -10.96 -1.90
CA ALA A 202 13.75 -11.24 -0.96
C ALA A 202 13.23 -11.30 0.49
N PHE A 203 12.37 -10.36 0.88
CA PHE A 203 11.72 -10.38 2.18
C PHE A 203 10.85 -11.63 2.36
N GLY A 204 10.04 -11.99 1.37
CA GLY A 204 9.21 -13.22 1.40
C GLY A 204 10.03 -14.50 1.59
N ARG A 205 11.25 -14.54 1.03
CA ARG A 205 12.18 -15.68 1.20
C ARG A 205 12.99 -15.65 2.50
N SER A 206 12.96 -14.56 3.28
CA SER A 206 13.76 -14.41 4.50
C SER A 206 13.32 -15.33 5.65
N GLY A 207 12.10 -15.88 5.58
CA GLY A 207 11.48 -16.63 6.69
C GLY A 207 11.05 -15.78 7.88
N LEU A 208 11.15 -14.45 7.77
CA LEU A 208 10.66 -13.54 8.79
C LEU A 208 9.12 -13.46 8.75
N PRO A 209 8.48 -13.23 9.90
CA PRO A 209 7.03 -13.16 9.96
C PRO A 209 6.52 -11.94 9.16
N CYS A 210 5.42 -12.10 8.44
CA CYS A 210 4.75 -11.05 7.69
C CYS A 210 3.35 -10.78 8.25
N GLY A 211 2.99 -9.50 8.39
CA GLY A 211 1.64 -9.09 8.73
C GLY A 211 0.73 -9.05 7.50
N ARG A 212 -0.59 -9.27 7.71
CA ARG A 212 -1.57 -9.10 6.63
C ARG A 212 -1.63 -7.63 6.20
N PRO A 213 -1.70 -7.33 4.90
CA PRO A 213 -1.73 -5.96 4.41
C PRO A 213 -2.97 -5.19 4.92
N ASN A 214 -4.12 -5.84 4.93
CA ASN A 214 -5.38 -5.29 5.44
C ASN A 214 -6.31 -6.41 5.95
N SER A 215 -7.55 -6.06 6.29
CA SER A 215 -8.53 -7.03 6.81
C SER A 215 -9.09 -7.98 5.76
N MET A 216 -9.02 -7.63 4.48
CA MET A 216 -9.63 -8.38 3.38
C MET A 216 -8.61 -9.23 2.63
N ASN A 217 -7.42 -8.69 2.34
CA ASN A 217 -6.35 -9.42 1.67
C ASN A 217 -5.50 -10.23 2.66
N ARG A 218 -5.09 -11.41 2.25
CA ARG A 218 -4.16 -12.28 2.96
C ARG A 218 -2.73 -12.12 2.45
N LEU A 219 -2.58 -11.93 1.13
CA LEU A 219 -1.29 -11.82 0.48
C LEU A 219 -0.83 -10.36 0.40
N GLY A 220 0.39 -10.12 0.82
CA GLY A 220 1.01 -8.81 0.72
C GLY A 220 1.96 -8.51 1.85
N THR A 221 2.47 -7.27 1.89
CA THR A 221 3.51 -6.84 2.82
C THR A 221 3.21 -5.44 3.34
N LEU A 222 3.34 -5.26 4.66
CA LEU A 222 3.24 -3.95 5.31
C LEU A 222 4.57 -3.21 5.15
N LEU A 223 4.60 -2.10 4.41
CA LEU A 223 5.81 -1.34 4.13
C LEU A 223 6.37 -0.66 5.39
N ASP A 224 5.50 -0.31 6.33
CA ASP A 224 5.91 0.22 7.62
C ASP A 224 6.67 -0.82 8.47
N GLU A 225 6.27 -2.10 8.42
CA GLU A 225 6.97 -3.18 9.12
C GLU A 225 8.35 -3.44 8.53
N LEU A 226 8.51 -3.27 7.20
CA LEU A 226 9.81 -3.32 6.54
C LEU A 226 10.70 -2.12 6.87
N GLY A 227 10.14 -1.02 7.39
CA GLY A 227 10.86 0.22 7.68
C GLY A 227 11.00 1.15 6.47
N LEU A 228 10.19 0.96 5.41
CA LEU A 228 10.20 1.82 4.22
C LEU A 228 9.46 3.16 4.41
N SER A 229 8.58 3.24 5.42
CA SER A 229 7.74 4.44 5.60
C SER A 229 8.54 5.73 5.76
N PRO A 230 9.51 5.88 6.67
CA PRO A 230 10.11 7.20 6.95
C PRO A 230 10.91 7.78 5.80
N GLY A 231 11.65 6.97 5.09
CA GLY A 231 12.54 7.46 4.04
C GLY A 231 11.94 7.44 2.64
N LEU A 232 10.91 6.63 2.40
CA LEU A 232 10.29 6.49 1.09
C LEU A 232 8.86 7.05 1.06
N ILE A 233 7.97 6.57 1.94
CA ILE A 233 6.56 6.90 1.83
C ILE A 233 6.21 8.23 2.49
N ASP A 234 6.79 8.57 3.64
CA ASP A 234 6.57 9.87 4.29
C ASP A 234 6.97 11.04 3.37
N PRO A 235 8.15 11.04 2.72
CA PRO A 235 8.49 12.07 1.73
C PRO A 235 7.57 12.04 0.51
N LEU A 236 7.18 10.86 0.01
CA LEU A 236 6.24 10.76 -1.12
C LEU A 236 4.91 11.43 -0.78
N VAL A 237 4.37 11.17 0.41
CA VAL A 237 3.10 11.79 0.85
C VAL A 237 3.29 13.28 1.06
N ARG A 238 4.31 13.70 1.82
CA ARG A 238 4.53 15.09 2.20
C ARG A 238 4.85 16.00 1.00
N ASP A 239 5.76 15.54 0.14
CA ASP A 239 6.35 16.38 -0.89
C ASP A 239 5.68 16.24 -2.26
N TYR A 240 4.90 15.19 -2.50
CA TYR A 240 4.28 14.94 -3.80
C TYR A 240 2.76 14.78 -3.72
N LEU A 241 2.26 13.84 -2.92
CA LEU A 241 0.84 13.50 -2.92
C LEU A 241 -0.02 14.57 -2.24
N ARG A 242 0.45 15.13 -1.13
CA ARG A 242 -0.26 16.20 -0.42
C ARG A 242 -0.40 17.48 -1.24
N PRO A 243 0.65 18.02 -1.89
CA PRO A 243 0.49 19.18 -2.80
C PRO A 243 -0.46 18.90 -3.97
N LEU A 244 -0.39 17.72 -4.56
CA LEU A 244 -1.29 17.31 -5.63
C LEU A 244 -2.75 17.22 -5.14
N ALA A 245 -2.98 16.56 -4.01
CA ALA A 245 -4.30 16.43 -3.41
C ALA A 245 -4.91 17.80 -3.02
N ALA A 246 -4.09 18.73 -2.55
CA ALA A 246 -4.53 20.09 -2.24
C ALA A 246 -4.99 20.87 -3.48
N ALA A 247 -4.44 20.59 -4.65
CA ALA A 247 -4.79 21.24 -5.91
C ALA A 247 -6.02 20.62 -6.62
N LEU A 248 -6.47 19.44 -6.17
CA LEU A 248 -7.62 18.73 -6.74
C LEU A 248 -8.86 18.95 -5.86
N PRO A 249 -9.87 19.74 -6.28
CA PRO A 249 -10.97 20.17 -5.40
C PRO A 249 -11.68 19.06 -4.64
N PRO A 250 -12.04 17.92 -5.24
CA PRO A 250 -12.66 16.81 -4.49
C PRO A 250 -11.77 16.25 -3.38
N LEU A 251 -10.45 16.17 -3.61
CA LEU A 251 -9.48 15.66 -2.63
C LEU A 251 -9.16 16.73 -1.57
N ALA A 252 -9.06 17.98 -1.97
CA ALA A 252 -8.88 19.12 -1.06
C ALA A 252 -10.02 19.22 -0.02
N ALA A 253 -11.25 18.95 -0.45
CA ALA A 253 -12.45 19.02 0.37
C ALA A 253 -12.44 17.99 1.54
N VAL A 254 -11.73 16.89 1.40
CA VAL A 254 -11.57 15.86 2.44
C VAL A 254 -10.24 15.97 3.19
N GLY A 255 -9.62 17.13 3.18
CA GLY A 255 -8.38 17.39 3.92
C GLY A 255 -7.11 17.04 3.17
N GLY A 256 -7.11 17.05 1.83
CA GLY A 256 -5.94 16.75 1.00
C GLY A 256 -4.71 17.62 1.29
N SER A 257 -4.90 18.89 1.69
CA SER A 257 -3.80 19.77 2.13
C SER A 257 -3.24 19.44 3.51
N GLY A 258 -3.99 18.71 4.32
CA GLY A 258 -3.67 18.36 5.71
C GLY A 258 -3.36 16.88 5.90
N LEU A 259 -2.95 16.17 4.86
CA LEU A 259 -2.50 14.77 4.99
C LEU A 259 -1.23 14.72 5.85
N ASP A 260 -1.31 14.09 7.00
CA ASP A 260 -0.26 14.10 8.03
C ASP A 260 0.19 12.70 8.46
N HIS A 261 -0.51 11.65 8.06
CA HIS A 261 -0.10 10.27 8.30
C HIS A 261 -0.67 9.32 7.24
N HIS A 262 -0.12 8.10 7.19
CA HIS A 262 -0.55 7.10 6.22
C HIS A 262 -0.40 5.67 6.77
N LYS A 263 -1.06 4.74 6.10
CA LYS A 263 -0.76 3.31 6.15
C LYS A 263 -0.41 2.85 4.74
N SER A 264 0.76 2.22 4.58
CA SER A 264 1.24 1.76 3.28
C SER A 264 1.52 0.27 3.28
N PHE A 265 1.09 -0.39 2.21
CA PHE A 265 1.25 -1.83 2.05
C PHE A 265 1.24 -2.22 0.57
N VAL A 266 1.77 -3.38 0.28
CA VAL A 266 1.60 -4.03 -1.01
C VAL A 266 0.58 -5.15 -0.85
N VAL A 267 -0.36 -5.23 -1.79
CA VAL A 267 -1.25 -6.39 -1.95
C VAL A 267 -0.80 -7.19 -3.16
N ALA A 268 -0.92 -8.51 -3.05
CA ALA A 268 -0.69 -9.43 -4.16
C ALA A 268 -1.98 -10.19 -4.47
N TYR A 269 -2.27 -10.31 -5.75
CA TYR A 269 -3.35 -11.17 -6.26
C TYR A 269 -2.71 -12.29 -7.04
N ARG A 270 -3.07 -13.53 -6.71
CA ARG A 270 -2.51 -14.74 -7.29
C ARG A 270 -3.57 -15.79 -7.45
N MET A 271 -3.55 -16.46 -8.61
CA MET A 271 -4.47 -17.56 -8.90
C MET A 271 -4.45 -18.63 -7.81
N GLY A 272 -5.62 -19.04 -7.36
CA GLY A 272 -5.79 -20.05 -6.30
C GLY A 272 -5.62 -19.52 -4.87
N GLU A 273 -5.35 -18.22 -4.70
CA GLU A 273 -5.17 -17.58 -3.39
C GLU A 273 -6.09 -16.36 -3.24
N ASP A 274 -5.55 -15.13 -3.11
CA ASP A 274 -6.33 -13.89 -3.21
C ASP A 274 -6.44 -13.54 -4.71
N GLU A 275 -7.59 -13.77 -5.33
CA GLU A 275 -7.79 -13.52 -6.76
C GLU A 275 -8.50 -12.20 -7.04
N ASP A 276 -9.32 -11.74 -6.10
CA ASP A 276 -10.15 -10.56 -6.19
C ASP A 276 -10.20 -9.77 -4.89
N LEU A 277 -10.90 -8.65 -4.90
CA LEU A 277 -11.26 -7.92 -3.70
C LEU A 277 -12.69 -7.42 -3.83
N ALA A 278 -13.57 -7.86 -2.93
CA ALA A 278 -14.96 -7.49 -2.89
C ALA A 278 -15.17 -5.97 -2.71
N GLN A 279 -16.36 -5.49 -2.98
CA GLN A 279 -16.75 -4.09 -2.83
C GLN A 279 -16.45 -3.58 -1.42
N HIS A 280 -15.75 -2.46 -1.34
CA HIS A 280 -15.39 -1.80 -0.08
C HIS A 280 -15.07 -0.33 -0.32
N PHE A 281 -14.88 0.42 0.76
CA PHE A 281 -14.26 1.73 0.79
C PHE A 281 -13.11 1.73 1.79
N ASP A 282 -12.17 2.66 1.63
CA ASP A 282 -10.93 2.66 2.38
C ASP A 282 -11.04 3.43 3.71
N ASN A 283 -10.31 2.99 4.72
CA ASN A 283 -10.09 3.76 5.94
C ASN A 283 -9.04 4.87 5.70
N ALA A 284 -9.34 5.73 4.77
CA ALA A 284 -8.49 6.83 4.33
C ALA A 284 -9.36 8.00 3.87
N GLU A 285 -8.81 9.19 3.89
CA GLU A 285 -9.39 10.34 3.18
C GLU A 285 -9.07 10.25 1.71
N ILE A 286 -7.83 9.85 1.39
CA ILE A 286 -7.34 9.71 0.03
C ILE A 286 -6.50 8.43 -0.06
N THR A 287 -6.69 7.66 -1.12
CA THR A 287 -5.91 6.46 -1.43
C THR A 287 -5.14 6.64 -2.72
N LEU A 288 -3.87 6.25 -2.72
CA LEU A 288 -3.11 5.94 -3.92
C LEU A 288 -3.04 4.42 -4.06
N ASN A 289 -3.38 3.89 -5.23
CA ASN A 289 -3.25 2.48 -5.57
C ASN A 289 -2.47 2.36 -6.88
N THR A 290 -1.24 1.86 -6.84
CA THR A 290 -0.30 1.84 -7.97
C THR A 290 0.06 0.41 -8.35
N ASN A 291 -0.02 0.09 -9.63
CA ASN A 291 0.42 -1.17 -10.20
C ASN A 291 1.97 -1.22 -10.19
N LEU A 292 2.55 -2.20 -9.50
CA LEU A 292 4.00 -2.43 -9.49
C LEU A 292 4.47 -3.27 -10.67
N GLY A 293 3.54 -3.89 -11.39
CA GLY A 293 3.80 -4.73 -12.55
C GLY A 293 4.50 -6.04 -12.17
N ILE A 294 3.86 -7.12 -12.58
CA ILE A 294 4.53 -8.39 -12.89
C ILE A 294 4.03 -8.74 -14.27
N ALA A 295 4.94 -9.10 -15.17
CA ALA A 295 4.54 -9.44 -16.53
C ALA A 295 3.55 -10.61 -16.54
N GLY A 296 2.52 -10.51 -17.39
CA GLY A 296 1.67 -11.64 -17.72
C GLY A 296 0.47 -11.87 -16.81
N PHE A 297 -0.03 -10.86 -16.09
CA PHE A 297 -1.35 -11.00 -15.49
C PHE A 297 -2.45 -10.48 -16.43
N GLU A 298 -3.65 -11.05 -16.30
CA GLU A 298 -4.86 -10.65 -17.00
C GLU A 298 -6.02 -10.52 -16.02
N GLY A 299 -6.99 -9.65 -16.34
CA GLY A 299 -8.11 -9.34 -15.45
C GLY A 299 -7.71 -8.40 -14.32
N GLY A 300 -8.46 -8.44 -13.23
CA GLY A 300 -8.15 -7.68 -12.02
C GLY A 300 -8.42 -6.18 -12.16
N GLU A 301 -9.33 -5.74 -13.00
CA GLU A 301 -9.70 -4.33 -13.16
C GLU A 301 -10.23 -3.77 -11.85
N LEU A 302 -9.88 -2.51 -11.57
CA LEU A 302 -10.54 -1.76 -10.50
C LEU A 302 -11.87 -1.20 -11.00
N VAL A 303 -12.93 -1.46 -10.27
CA VAL A 303 -14.27 -0.94 -10.56
C VAL A 303 -14.69 0.02 -9.47
N PHE A 304 -15.06 1.26 -9.85
CA PHE A 304 -15.54 2.30 -8.94
C PHE A 304 -17.06 2.42 -9.03
N HIS A 305 -17.74 2.27 -7.90
CA HIS A 305 -19.20 2.25 -7.76
C HIS A 305 -19.77 3.59 -7.27
N GLY A 306 -18.94 4.62 -7.10
CA GLY A 306 -19.34 5.91 -6.58
C GLY A 306 -19.00 6.10 -5.10
N HIS A 307 -19.42 7.23 -4.53
CA HIS A 307 -19.19 7.56 -3.14
C HIS A 307 -20.06 6.68 -2.22
N LYS A 308 -19.55 6.30 -1.04
CA LYS A 308 -20.25 5.44 -0.07
C LYS A 308 -21.65 5.94 0.31
N ASP A 309 -21.86 7.26 0.30
CA ASP A 309 -23.16 7.89 0.61
C ASP A 309 -24.03 8.11 -0.64
N ARG A 310 -23.49 7.81 -1.85
CA ARG A 310 -24.18 7.94 -3.14
C ARG A 310 -23.65 6.91 -4.11
N ALA A 311 -24.26 5.75 -4.15
CA ALA A 311 -23.93 4.76 -5.16
C ALA A 311 -24.12 5.32 -6.58
N SER A 312 -23.19 5.04 -7.46
CA SER A 312 -23.32 5.35 -8.89
C SER A 312 -24.23 4.30 -9.55
N SER A 313 -25.19 4.76 -10.34
CA SER A 313 -25.98 3.87 -11.20
C SER A 313 -25.17 3.28 -12.37
N GLN A 314 -23.98 3.83 -12.63
CA GLN A 314 -23.07 3.37 -13.67
C GLN A 314 -21.66 3.23 -13.07
N PRO A 315 -21.27 2.05 -12.64
CA PRO A 315 -19.90 1.78 -12.20
C PRO A 315 -18.89 2.05 -13.31
N VAL A 316 -17.74 2.61 -12.96
CA VAL A 316 -16.64 2.89 -13.90
C VAL A 316 -15.53 1.91 -13.66
N ALA A 317 -15.23 1.10 -14.66
CA ALA A 317 -14.09 0.19 -14.61
C ALA A 317 -12.81 0.88 -15.09
N PHE A 318 -11.73 0.67 -14.36
CA PHE A 318 -10.39 1.11 -14.74
C PHE A 318 -9.64 -0.09 -15.32
N HIS A 319 -9.52 -0.12 -16.64
CA HIS A 319 -8.95 -1.22 -17.41
C HIS A 319 -7.46 -1.04 -17.76
N GLU A 320 -6.87 0.12 -17.41
CA GLU A 320 -5.53 0.47 -17.88
C GLU A 320 -4.37 -0.22 -17.13
N TRP A 321 -4.65 -1.25 -16.31
CA TRP A 321 -3.57 -2.06 -15.74
C TRP A 321 -2.79 -2.84 -16.81
N SER A 322 -3.46 -3.20 -17.91
CA SER A 322 -2.79 -3.82 -19.05
C SER A 322 -3.36 -3.27 -20.37
N GLU A 323 -2.57 -2.55 -21.14
CA GLU A 323 -2.84 -2.31 -22.55
C GLU A 323 -2.32 -3.49 -23.37
N LYS A 324 -3.21 -4.31 -23.94
CA LYS A 324 -2.87 -5.39 -24.89
C LYS A 324 -1.73 -6.30 -24.39
N GLY A 325 -1.80 -6.73 -23.14
CA GLY A 325 -0.78 -7.62 -22.55
C GLY A 325 0.48 -6.91 -22.04
N ASN A 326 0.52 -5.57 -22.04
CA ASN A 326 1.63 -4.80 -21.49
C ASN A 326 1.14 -4.01 -20.26
N PRO A 327 1.43 -4.44 -19.02
CA PRO A 327 1.00 -3.74 -17.82
C PRO A 327 1.61 -2.33 -17.78
N LYS A 328 0.79 -1.31 -17.51
CA LYS A 328 1.28 0.05 -17.22
C LYS A 328 1.93 0.07 -15.83
N VAL A 329 3.16 -0.39 -15.78
CA VAL A 329 3.97 -0.43 -14.55
C VAL A 329 4.18 0.97 -14.02
N GLY A 330 4.03 1.14 -12.71
CA GLY A 330 4.21 2.42 -12.03
C GLY A 330 3.03 3.39 -12.17
N HIS A 331 1.99 3.04 -12.96
CA HIS A 331 0.77 3.83 -13.04
C HIS A 331 -0.18 3.48 -11.89
N GLY A 332 -0.93 4.46 -11.43
CA GLY A 332 -1.84 4.32 -10.31
C GLY A 332 -3.10 5.16 -10.42
N VAL A 333 -4.00 4.91 -9.49
CA VAL A 333 -5.23 5.67 -9.28
C VAL A 333 -5.13 6.38 -7.94
N LEU A 334 -5.31 7.71 -7.95
CA LEU A 334 -5.46 8.52 -6.75
C LEU A 334 -6.94 8.84 -6.58
N HIS A 335 -7.53 8.41 -5.46
CA HIS A 335 -8.97 8.55 -5.28
C HIS A 335 -9.38 8.91 -3.86
N LEU A 336 -10.60 9.41 -3.70
CA LEU A 336 -11.22 9.55 -2.38
C LEU A 336 -11.31 8.18 -1.71
N GLY A 337 -10.90 8.07 -0.45
CA GLY A 337 -11.05 6.84 0.32
C GLY A 337 -12.50 6.36 0.44
N ALA A 338 -13.44 7.32 0.44
CA ALA A 338 -14.89 7.05 0.48
C ALA A 338 -15.49 6.55 -0.86
N GLN A 339 -14.69 6.43 -1.93
CA GLN A 339 -15.13 5.77 -3.16
C GLN A 339 -15.27 4.27 -2.92
N VAL A 340 -16.47 3.75 -3.14
CA VAL A 340 -16.71 2.31 -3.12
C VAL A 340 -16.10 1.70 -4.37
N HIS A 341 -15.24 0.72 -4.19
CA HIS A 341 -14.55 0.06 -5.29
C HIS A 341 -14.31 -1.42 -5.01
N ALA A 342 -14.01 -2.15 -6.06
CA ALA A 342 -13.67 -3.56 -6.04
C ALA A 342 -12.50 -3.84 -6.99
N ALA A 343 -11.78 -4.92 -6.76
CA ALA A 343 -10.89 -5.49 -7.77
C ALA A 343 -11.55 -6.74 -8.34
N LEU A 344 -11.78 -6.77 -9.65
CA LEU A 344 -12.29 -7.94 -10.32
C LEU A 344 -11.27 -9.08 -10.25
N PRO A 345 -11.71 -10.34 -10.40
CA PRO A 345 -10.79 -11.47 -10.39
C PRO A 345 -9.69 -11.34 -11.45
N ILE A 346 -8.45 -11.67 -11.08
CA ILE A 346 -7.42 -11.96 -12.07
C ILE A 346 -7.76 -13.29 -12.75
N THR A 347 -7.47 -13.39 -14.05
CA THR A 347 -7.73 -14.61 -14.84
C THR A 347 -6.45 -15.35 -15.20
N CYS A 348 -5.31 -14.70 -15.01
CA CYS A 348 -3.99 -15.27 -15.26
C CYS A 348 -2.91 -14.50 -14.46
N GLY A 349 -1.84 -15.18 -14.10
CA GLY A 349 -0.62 -14.60 -13.55
C GLY A 349 -0.72 -14.14 -12.11
N GLU A 350 0.09 -13.12 -11.80
CA GLU A 350 0.15 -12.46 -10.49
C GLU A 350 0.18 -10.94 -10.67
N ARG A 351 -0.59 -10.21 -9.88
CA ARG A 351 -0.60 -8.74 -9.83
C ARG A 351 -0.19 -8.25 -8.46
N ARG A 352 0.68 -7.26 -8.40
CA ARG A 352 1.07 -6.56 -7.16
C ARG A 352 0.75 -5.08 -7.25
N ASN A 353 0.11 -4.55 -6.22
CA ASN A 353 -0.20 -3.13 -6.10
C ASN A 353 0.35 -2.55 -4.81
N LEU A 354 1.02 -1.41 -4.92
CA LEU A 354 1.36 -0.58 -3.77
C LEU A 354 0.16 0.32 -3.46
N VAL A 355 -0.30 0.25 -2.22
CA VAL A 355 -1.43 1.03 -1.72
C VAL A 355 -0.94 1.94 -0.58
N VAL A 356 -1.31 3.23 -0.66
CA VAL A 356 -1.04 4.21 0.38
C VAL A 356 -2.37 4.84 0.81
N TRP A 357 -2.83 4.48 1.98
CA TRP A 357 -3.98 5.08 2.65
C TRP A 357 -3.53 6.32 3.40
N MET A 358 -3.91 7.49 2.91
CA MET A 358 -3.52 8.77 3.49
C MET A 358 -4.65 9.37 4.30
N ARG A 359 -4.30 9.96 5.43
CA ARG A 359 -5.24 10.48 6.41
C ARG A 359 -4.90 11.91 6.80
N SER A 360 -5.94 12.65 7.21
CA SER A 360 -5.83 13.98 7.75
C SER A 360 -6.45 14.02 9.15
N THR A 361 -5.61 14.14 10.16
CA THR A 361 -6.04 14.26 11.57
C THR A 361 -7.04 15.40 11.74
N MET A 362 -6.72 16.57 11.16
CA MET A 362 -7.59 17.73 11.25
C MET A 362 -8.95 17.52 10.58
N HIS A 363 -8.98 16.83 9.43
CA HIS A 363 -10.26 16.52 8.78
C HIS A 363 -11.08 15.56 9.62
N ARG A 364 -10.48 14.50 10.16
CA ARG A 364 -11.15 13.50 11.02
C ARG A 364 -11.69 14.10 12.32
N GLN A 365 -10.99 15.07 12.91
CA GLN A 365 -11.49 15.79 14.09
C GLN A 365 -12.77 16.58 13.79
N ARG A 366 -12.95 17.06 12.56
CA ARG A 366 -14.12 17.86 12.14
C ARG A 366 -15.25 17.01 11.58
N ALA A 367 -14.91 16.13 10.65
CA ALA A 367 -15.88 15.33 9.88
C ALA A 367 -16.15 13.93 10.48
N GLY A 368 -15.31 13.49 11.41
CA GLY A 368 -15.35 12.15 11.97
C GLY A 368 -14.58 11.11 11.15
N CYS A 369 -14.34 9.96 11.78
CA CYS A 369 -13.72 8.82 11.14
C CYS A 369 -14.63 8.26 10.03
N PRO A 370 -14.16 8.03 8.81
CA PRO A 370 -14.98 7.54 7.72
C PRO A 370 -15.58 6.15 7.97
N MET A 371 -15.02 5.40 8.93
CA MET A 371 -15.46 4.04 9.25
C MET A 371 -16.51 3.98 10.36
N CYS A 372 -16.39 4.81 11.39
CA CYS A 372 -17.29 4.78 12.54
C CYS A 372 -18.10 6.08 12.74
N GLY A 373 -17.92 7.10 11.90
CA GLY A 373 -18.63 8.37 11.94
C GLY A 373 -18.32 9.26 13.16
N ARG A 374 -17.43 8.84 14.06
CA ARG A 374 -17.13 9.57 15.31
C ARG A 374 -16.02 10.58 15.08
N SER A 375 -16.23 11.80 15.57
CA SER A 375 -15.18 12.80 15.63
C SER A 375 -14.40 12.68 16.95
N ASP A 376 -13.07 12.73 16.89
CA ASP A 376 -12.19 12.71 18.07
C ASP A 376 -12.41 13.93 19.00
N ALA A 377 -13.14 14.95 18.53
CA ALA A 377 -13.36 16.20 19.25
C ALA A 377 -14.33 16.09 20.43
N LEU A 378 -15.16 15.05 20.54
CA LEU A 378 -16.30 15.03 21.46
C LEU A 378 -16.35 13.86 22.45
N LEU A 379 -15.48 12.84 22.30
CA LEU A 379 -15.44 11.73 23.26
C LEU A 379 -13.98 11.25 23.37
N PRO A 380 -13.53 10.80 24.57
CA PRO A 380 -12.37 9.92 24.61
C PRO A 380 -12.75 8.73 23.72
N SER A 381 -12.09 8.70 22.55
CA SER A 381 -12.34 7.71 21.50
C SER A 381 -12.49 6.32 22.14
N PRO A 382 -13.44 5.49 21.74
CA PRO A 382 -13.43 4.07 22.12
C PRO A 382 -12.10 3.42 21.74
N CYS A 383 -11.38 4.00 20.79
CA CYS A 383 -9.99 3.72 20.47
C CYS A 383 -9.06 3.95 21.66
N ALA A 384 -9.27 4.97 22.48
CA ALA A 384 -8.50 5.22 23.71
C ALA A 384 -8.92 4.33 24.88
N ARG A 385 -10.10 3.69 24.84
CA ARG A 385 -10.60 2.83 25.92
C ARG A 385 -10.20 1.36 25.79
N ILE A 386 -9.66 0.94 24.67
CA ILE A 386 -9.16 -0.42 24.48
C ILE A 386 -7.68 -0.42 24.86
N GLY A 387 -7.41 -0.28 26.16
CA GLY A 387 -6.24 -0.73 26.90
C GLY A 387 -4.87 -0.76 26.20
N LEU A 388 -4.54 0.24 25.37
CA LEU A 388 -3.15 0.57 25.17
C LEU A 388 -2.70 1.33 26.43
N PRO A 389 -1.64 0.92 27.13
CA PRO A 389 -1.15 1.69 28.26
C PRO A 389 -0.87 3.10 27.78
N SER A 390 -1.47 4.09 28.46
CA SER A 390 -1.07 5.47 28.31
C SER A 390 0.44 5.52 28.50
N ALA A 391 1.16 5.94 27.48
CA ALA A 391 2.59 6.22 27.61
C ALA A 391 2.69 7.41 28.57
N GLY A 392 2.96 7.12 29.85
CA GLY A 392 3.23 8.15 30.83
C GLY A 392 2.53 7.93 32.15
N GLU A 393 3.01 6.99 32.94
CA GLU A 393 3.14 7.09 34.39
C GLU A 393 4.08 5.93 34.81
N GLY A 394 5.36 6.29 34.98
CA GLY A 394 6.39 5.42 35.50
C GLY A 394 7.76 6.06 35.34
#